data_973bdc6ce507218e09b44e997069eae6
#
_entry.id   973bdc6ce507218e09b44e997069eae6
#
_cell.length_a   1.000
_cell.length_b   1.000
_cell.length_c   1.000
_cell.angle_alpha   90.00
_cell.angle_beta   90.00
_cell.angle_gamma   90.00
#
_symmetry.space_group_name_H-M   'P 1'
#
loop_
_entity.id
_entity.type
_entity.pdbx_description
1 polymer ?
#
loop_
_entity_poly.entity_id
_entity_poly.type
_entity_poly.pdbx_seq_one_letter_code
_entity_poly.pdbx_strand_id
1 'polypeptide(L)'
;MNTFCALASLCLFLGTILHADRYAARFAPPPGKILIFAGQDNESTGGTLRHRDGYVDNVGIPGGITHYVYFAEGWTNKYGRTFATGKVDGLNSETEWAAGPMNQKAYLDSPTLDRCVMHLSISMEGNSEDKVADGSYDHLIRELVDFVRDHPEHPFLIRIGYEFDGSWNDYDPPNFRKAFQRIVMALQDANLTNFATVYASSSGATPQQFEQYD
;
A
#
# COMPACT_ATOMS: atom_id res chain seq x y z
N MET A 1 52.94 0.13 -34.61
CA MET A 1 52.39 -1.11 -34.04
C MET A 1 52.05 -0.84 -32.61
N ASN A 2 50.86 -1.10 -32.14
CA ASN A 2 50.29 -0.97 -30.79
C ASN A 2 49.48 0.29 -30.50
N THR A 3 48.26 0.38 -31.06
CA THR A 3 47.23 1.30 -30.57
C THR A 3 45.81 0.73 -30.62
N PHE A 4 45.66 -0.58 -30.57
CA PHE A 4 44.34 -1.22 -30.75
C PHE A 4 43.84 -2.05 -29.55
N CYS A 5 44.50 -2.01 -28.38
CA CYS A 5 44.13 -2.85 -27.23
C CYS A 5 43.44 -2.14 -26.06
N ALA A 6 43.25 -0.81 -26.11
CA ALA A 6 42.70 -0.05 -24.96
C ALA A 6 41.20 0.21 -25.00
N LEU A 7 40.53 -0.04 -26.15
CA LEU A 7 39.08 0.25 -26.27
C LEU A 7 38.13 -0.93 -25.91
N ALA A 8 38.64 -2.14 -25.84
CA ALA A 8 37.81 -3.33 -25.59
C ALA A 8 37.49 -3.56 -24.10
N SER A 9 38.28 -3.01 -23.18
CA SER A 9 38.07 -3.19 -21.72
C SER A 9 37.05 -2.24 -21.10
N LEU A 10 36.75 -1.13 -21.75
CA LEU A 10 35.82 -0.13 -21.19
C LEU A 10 34.35 -0.46 -21.44
N CYS A 11 34.05 -1.26 -22.47
CA CYS A 11 32.67 -1.64 -22.77
C CYS A 11 32.10 -2.76 -21.88
N LEU A 12 32.96 -3.53 -21.21
CA LEU A 12 32.49 -4.64 -20.32
C LEU A 12 32.07 -4.17 -18.92
N PHE A 13 32.52 -2.98 -18.49
CA PHE A 13 32.14 -2.43 -17.17
C PHE A 13 30.83 -1.63 -17.17
N LEU A 14 30.40 -1.12 -18.31
CA LEU A 14 29.12 -0.39 -18.41
C LEU A 14 27.90 -1.31 -18.51
N GLY A 15 28.11 -2.59 -18.91
CA GLY A 15 27.00 -3.56 -19.04
C GLY A 15 26.48 -4.11 -17.72
N THR A 16 27.29 -4.08 -16.66
CA THR A 16 26.89 -4.65 -15.34
C THR A 16 26.16 -3.66 -14.44
N ILE A 17 26.30 -2.36 -14.68
CA ILE A 17 25.59 -1.33 -13.86
C ILE A 17 24.12 -1.19 -14.30
N LEU A 18 23.82 -1.43 -15.57
CA LEU A 18 22.45 -1.32 -16.09
C LEU A 18 21.52 -2.50 -15.75
N HIS A 19 22.06 -3.61 -15.23
CA HIS A 19 21.24 -4.78 -14.84
C HIS A 19 20.78 -4.76 -13.39
N ALA A 20 21.46 -4.04 -12.49
CA ALA A 20 21.10 -3.97 -11.09
C ALA A 20 19.85 -3.10 -10.84
N ASP A 21 19.65 -2.04 -11.65
CA ASP A 21 18.51 -1.13 -11.50
C ASP A 21 17.19 -1.68 -12.07
N ARG A 22 17.25 -2.72 -12.91
CA ARG A 22 16.06 -3.27 -13.57
C ARG A 22 15.14 -4.07 -12.63
N TYR A 23 15.67 -4.50 -11.48
CA TYR A 23 14.95 -5.33 -10.49
C TYR A 23 14.85 -4.66 -9.12
N ALA A 24 15.31 -3.42 -8.98
CA ALA A 24 15.12 -2.69 -7.72
C ALA A 24 13.63 -2.34 -7.58
N ALA A 25 13.00 -2.84 -6.52
CA ALA A 25 11.64 -2.45 -6.19
C ALA A 25 11.59 -0.94 -5.90
N ARG A 26 10.56 -0.28 -6.42
CA ARG A 26 10.35 1.15 -6.15
C ARG A 26 10.25 1.36 -4.64
N PHE A 27 10.93 2.39 -4.13
CA PHE A 27 11.02 2.73 -2.70
C PHE A 27 11.72 1.67 -1.83
N ALA A 28 12.48 0.75 -2.42
CA ALA A 28 13.35 -0.13 -1.65
C ALA A 28 14.39 0.69 -0.88
N PRO A 29 14.73 0.30 0.37
CA PRO A 29 15.79 0.97 1.11
C PRO A 29 17.14 0.76 0.42
N PRO A 30 18.11 1.68 0.60
CA PRO A 30 19.47 1.52 0.09
C PRO A 30 20.12 0.21 0.57
N PRO A 31 21.08 -0.36 -0.17
CA PRO A 31 21.79 -1.56 0.24
C PRO A 31 22.33 -1.48 1.68
N GLY A 32 22.10 -2.52 2.45
CA GLY A 32 22.52 -2.58 3.86
C GLY A 32 21.62 -1.81 4.84
N LYS A 33 20.50 -1.27 4.37
CA LYS A 33 19.47 -0.65 5.20
C LYS A 33 18.20 -1.49 5.20
N ILE A 34 17.41 -1.36 6.25
CA ILE A 34 16.06 -1.93 6.36
C ILE A 34 15.06 -0.80 6.54
N LEU A 35 13.85 -1.01 6.07
CA LEU A 35 12.73 -0.12 6.30
C LEU A 35 11.84 -0.74 7.37
N ILE A 36 11.73 -0.08 8.51
CA ILE A 36 10.88 -0.52 9.62
C ILE A 36 9.55 0.21 9.51
N PHE A 37 8.46 -0.53 9.54
CA PHE A 37 7.10 0.01 9.58
C PHE A 37 6.53 -0.12 11.00
N ALA A 38 5.92 0.97 11.48
CA ALA A 38 5.05 0.97 12.65
C ALA A 38 3.59 0.98 12.20
N GLY A 39 2.72 0.59 13.06
CA GLY A 39 1.28 0.57 12.80
C GLY A 39 0.67 -0.59 13.56
N GLN A 40 -0.61 -0.77 13.44
CA GLN A 40 -1.55 -0.69 12.30
C GLN A 40 -2.69 0.33 12.50
N ASP A 41 -2.73 1.05 13.58
CA ASP A 41 -3.74 2.06 13.94
C ASP A 41 -3.08 3.33 14.49
N ASN A 42 -3.88 4.40 14.63
CA ASN A 42 -3.36 5.69 15.05
C ASN A 42 -2.89 5.72 16.52
N GLU A 43 -3.50 4.93 17.41
CA GLU A 43 -3.10 4.87 18.81
C GLU A 43 -1.78 4.15 18.99
N SER A 44 -1.63 2.95 18.40
CA SER A 44 -0.39 2.18 18.49
C SER A 44 0.78 2.86 17.77
N THR A 45 0.51 3.62 16.71
CA THR A 45 1.53 4.39 15.99
C THR A 45 1.91 5.66 16.71
N GLY A 46 0.96 6.45 17.22
CA GLY A 46 1.23 7.75 17.83
C GLY A 46 1.69 8.82 16.84
N GLY A 47 2.38 9.84 17.34
CA GLY A 47 3.00 10.89 16.53
C GLY A 47 2.05 11.83 15.81
N THR A 48 0.75 11.78 16.06
CA THR A 48 -0.28 12.68 15.51
C THR A 48 -0.79 13.68 16.55
N LEU A 49 -1.58 14.65 16.11
CA LEU A 49 -2.16 15.64 17.05
C LEU A 49 -3.08 14.99 18.09
N ARG A 50 -3.73 13.90 17.72
CA ARG A 50 -4.77 13.26 18.52
C ARG A 50 -4.28 12.04 19.31
N HIS A 51 -3.30 11.33 18.76
CA HIS A 51 -2.71 10.12 19.33
C HIS A 51 -1.22 10.34 19.56
N ARG A 52 -0.79 10.41 20.84
CA ARG A 52 0.54 10.84 21.25
C ARG A 52 1.25 9.92 22.24
N ASP A 53 0.83 8.69 22.36
CA ASP A 53 1.46 7.71 23.28
C ASP A 53 1.72 6.38 22.59
N GLY A 54 2.05 6.45 21.29
CA GLY A 54 2.34 5.29 20.46
C GLY A 54 3.83 5.08 20.21
N TYR A 55 4.12 4.27 19.20
CA TYR A 55 5.48 3.93 18.80
C TYR A 55 6.34 5.18 18.53
N VAL A 56 5.80 6.13 17.76
CA VAL A 56 6.53 7.35 17.38
C VAL A 56 6.96 8.17 18.60
N ASP A 57 6.11 8.24 19.59
CA ASP A 57 6.34 9.06 20.78
C ASP A 57 7.32 8.40 21.76
N ASN A 58 7.35 7.07 21.83
CA ASN A 58 8.13 6.31 22.80
C ASN A 58 9.41 5.68 22.23
N VAL A 59 9.47 5.41 20.93
CA VAL A 59 10.59 4.72 20.28
C VAL A 59 11.30 5.61 19.26
N GLY A 60 10.56 6.38 18.47
CA GLY A 60 11.08 7.28 17.44
C GLY A 60 10.39 7.12 16.10
N ILE A 61 10.80 7.92 15.12
CA ILE A 61 10.19 7.97 13.79
C ILE A 61 10.57 6.70 13.01
N PRO A 62 9.59 5.87 12.57
CA PRO A 62 9.87 4.70 11.74
C PRO A 62 10.20 5.11 10.30
N GLY A 63 10.69 4.17 9.50
CA GLY A 63 10.86 4.39 8.06
C GLY A 63 9.54 4.43 7.29
N GLY A 64 8.49 3.82 7.83
CA GLY A 64 7.15 3.83 7.25
C GLY A 64 6.06 3.53 8.27
N ILE A 65 4.81 3.74 7.86
CA ILE A 65 3.62 3.52 8.66
C ILE A 65 2.67 2.62 7.89
N THR A 66 2.21 1.54 8.55
CA THR A 66 1.19 0.64 8.01
C THR A 66 -0.18 1.03 8.52
N HIS A 67 -1.16 1.10 7.62
CA HIS A 67 -2.51 1.50 7.94
C HIS A 67 -3.55 0.81 7.04
N TYR A 68 -4.80 0.71 7.50
CA TYR A 68 -5.89 0.09 6.75
C TYR A 68 -6.90 1.12 6.28
N VAL A 69 -7.45 0.88 5.08
CA VAL A 69 -8.58 1.61 4.50
C VAL A 69 -9.56 0.62 3.90
N TYR A 70 -10.83 1.01 3.78
CA TYR A 70 -11.91 0.09 3.44
C TYR A 70 -12.68 0.53 2.21
N PHE A 71 -12.76 -0.39 1.24
CA PHE A 71 -13.67 -0.34 0.10
C PHE A 71 -14.86 -1.25 0.43
N ALA A 72 -15.72 -0.82 1.36
CA ALA A 72 -16.74 -1.71 1.95
C ALA A 72 -18.05 -0.98 2.30
N GLU A 73 -18.54 -0.15 1.37
CA GLU A 73 -19.71 0.71 1.59
C GLU A 73 -20.94 -0.01 2.12
N GLY A 74 -21.47 0.50 3.23
CA GLY A 74 -22.67 0.00 3.86
C GLY A 74 -22.56 -1.40 4.46
N TRP A 75 -21.40 -2.05 4.35
CA TRP A 75 -21.18 -3.36 4.95
C TRP A 75 -20.96 -3.25 6.45
N THR A 76 -21.52 -4.21 7.19
CA THR A 76 -21.33 -4.32 8.63
C THR A 76 -20.47 -5.55 8.93
N ASN A 77 -19.33 -5.32 9.57
CA ASN A 77 -18.41 -6.41 9.91
C ASN A 77 -18.93 -7.25 11.10
N LYS A 78 -18.25 -8.36 11.40
CA LYS A 78 -18.57 -9.26 12.52
C LYS A 78 -18.54 -8.62 13.92
N TYR A 79 -17.95 -7.44 14.03
CA TYR A 79 -17.89 -6.66 15.28
C TYR A 79 -18.99 -5.59 15.37
N GLY A 80 -19.92 -5.57 14.40
CA GLY A 80 -21.06 -4.63 14.38
C GLY A 80 -20.71 -3.24 13.85
N ARG A 81 -19.51 -3.06 13.26
CA ARG A 81 -19.12 -1.79 12.62
C ARG A 81 -19.67 -1.74 11.20
N THR A 82 -20.43 -0.69 10.89
CA THR A 82 -20.90 -0.39 9.53
C THR A 82 -19.99 0.67 8.90
N PHE A 83 -19.47 0.37 7.71
CA PHE A 83 -18.63 1.28 6.94
C PHE A 83 -19.47 2.32 6.19
N ALA A 84 -18.92 3.51 6.03
CA ALA A 84 -19.63 4.61 5.41
C ALA A 84 -19.87 4.39 3.92
N THR A 85 -20.92 5.01 3.39
CA THR A 85 -21.22 5.02 1.96
C THR A 85 -20.64 6.28 1.30
N GLY A 86 -20.13 6.15 0.06
CA GLY A 86 -19.65 7.26 -0.75
C GLY A 86 -18.24 7.74 -0.43
N LYS A 87 -17.47 6.97 0.37
CA LYS A 87 -16.08 7.31 0.70
C LYS A 87 -15.26 6.09 1.10
N VAL A 88 -13.94 6.23 1.02
CA VAL A 88 -12.97 5.25 1.54
C VAL A 88 -12.78 5.49 3.03
N ASP A 89 -13.31 4.59 3.87
CA ASP A 89 -13.14 4.67 5.32
C ASP A 89 -11.66 4.49 5.72
N GLY A 90 -11.19 5.30 6.67
CA GLY A 90 -9.81 5.31 7.15
C GLY A 90 -8.84 6.12 6.29
N LEU A 91 -9.26 6.67 5.14
CA LEU A 91 -8.40 7.46 4.27
C LEU A 91 -8.37 8.94 4.71
N ASN A 92 -9.47 9.65 4.52
CA ASN A 92 -9.59 11.09 4.83
C ASN A 92 -10.26 11.36 6.18
N SER A 93 -10.85 10.37 6.81
CA SER A 93 -11.53 10.48 8.08
C SER A 93 -11.29 9.25 8.93
N GLU A 94 -11.34 9.45 10.25
CA GLU A 94 -11.16 8.36 11.20
C GLU A 94 -12.29 7.33 11.10
N THR A 95 -11.90 6.07 11.09
CA THR A 95 -12.77 4.90 11.26
C THR A 95 -12.17 3.94 12.25
N GLU A 96 -12.93 2.96 12.69
CA GLU A 96 -12.47 1.89 13.57
C GLU A 96 -13.15 0.59 13.19
N TRP A 97 -12.39 -0.51 13.17
CA TRP A 97 -12.89 -1.84 12.84
C TRP A 97 -12.68 -2.87 13.96
N ALA A 98 -12.46 -2.40 15.18
CA ALA A 98 -12.17 -3.15 16.40
C ALA A 98 -10.68 -3.48 16.65
N ALA A 99 -9.78 -2.82 15.94
CA ALA A 99 -8.32 -2.92 16.18
C ALA A 99 -7.68 -1.56 16.44
N GLY A 100 -8.48 -0.55 16.73
CA GLY A 100 -8.06 0.83 16.98
C GLY A 100 -8.48 1.81 15.87
N PRO A 101 -8.38 3.11 16.14
CA PRO A 101 -8.76 4.16 15.21
C PRO A 101 -7.78 4.24 14.04
N MET A 102 -8.29 4.45 12.83
CA MET A 102 -7.52 4.56 11.60
C MET A 102 -7.89 5.81 10.83
N ASN A 103 -6.88 6.62 10.49
CA ASN A 103 -7.01 7.81 9.68
C ASN A 103 -5.67 8.09 8.99
N GLN A 104 -5.56 7.75 7.71
CA GLN A 104 -4.33 7.93 6.95
C GLN A 104 -3.92 9.41 6.85
N LYS A 105 -4.91 10.30 6.64
CA LYS A 105 -4.64 11.73 6.53
C LYS A 105 -4.00 12.32 7.79
N ALA A 106 -4.31 11.79 8.98
CA ALA A 106 -3.72 12.27 10.22
C ALA A 106 -2.20 12.09 10.29
N TYR A 107 -1.66 11.10 9.59
CA TYR A 107 -0.21 10.91 9.45
C TYR A 107 0.42 11.91 8.48
N LEU A 108 -0.24 12.16 7.34
CA LEU A 108 0.24 13.12 6.33
C LEU A 108 0.18 14.56 6.86
N ASP A 109 -0.79 14.88 7.72
CA ASP A 109 -0.91 16.18 8.37
C ASP A 109 0.12 16.37 9.53
N SER A 110 0.85 15.31 9.92
CA SER A 110 1.84 15.37 11.00
C SER A 110 3.22 15.76 10.50
N PRO A 111 3.76 16.93 10.87
CA PRO A 111 5.12 17.32 10.46
C PRO A 111 6.21 16.37 10.94
N THR A 112 5.92 15.57 11.96
CA THR A 112 6.84 14.56 12.50
C THR A 112 7.03 13.39 11.55
N LEU A 113 6.03 13.11 10.71
CA LEU A 113 5.95 11.91 9.86
C LEU A 113 6.11 12.22 8.36
N ASP A 114 6.54 13.43 8.02
CA ASP A 114 6.67 13.96 6.65
C ASP A 114 7.58 13.13 5.73
N ARG A 115 8.45 12.30 6.30
CA ARG A 115 9.39 11.44 5.56
C ARG A 115 9.07 9.96 5.61
N CYS A 116 7.98 9.59 6.26
CA CYS A 116 7.57 8.18 6.35
C CYS A 116 6.99 7.69 5.03
N VAL A 117 7.34 6.45 4.67
CA VAL A 117 6.64 5.72 3.60
C VAL A 117 5.25 5.35 4.12
N MET A 118 4.21 5.67 3.38
CA MET A 118 2.82 5.33 3.73
C MET A 118 2.46 3.97 3.14
N HIS A 119 2.33 2.95 3.99
CA HIS A 119 1.90 1.61 3.59
C HIS A 119 0.40 1.46 3.79
N LEU A 120 -0.35 1.63 2.72
CA LEU A 120 -1.80 1.66 2.70
C LEU A 120 -2.36 0.28 2.36
N SER A 121 -3.03 -0.35 3.31
CA SER A 121 -3.64 -1.68 3.11
C SER A 121 -5.13 -1.53 2.82
N ILE A 122 -5.54 -1.90 1.60
CA ILE A 122 -6.94 -1.80 1.17
C ILE A 122 -7.66 -3.11 1.50
N SER A 123 -8.72 -3.04 2.30
CA SER A 123 -9.68 -4.12 2.51
C SER A 123 -10.81 -4.03 1.49
N MET A 124 -11.19 -5.17 0.95
CA MET A 124 -12.35 -5.35 0.08
C MET A 124 -13.31 -6.41 0.67
N GLU A 125 -13.35 -6.53 2.02
CA GLU A 125 -14.22 -7.48 2.71
C GLU A 125 -15.70 -7.28 2.37
N GLY A 126 -16.51 -8.30 2.64
CA GLY A 126 -17.96 -8.28 2.37
C GLY A 126 -18.31 -8.35 0.90
N ASN A 127 -17.57 -9.10 0.11
CA ASN A 127 -17.67 -9.24 -1.35
C ASN A 127 -17.53 -7.89 -2.08
N SER A 128 -16.76 -6.98 -1.50
CA SER A 128 -16.53 -5.66 -2.11
C SER A 128 -15.57 -5.74 -3.29
N GLU A 129 -14.74 -6.78 -3.39
CA GLU A 129 -13.92 -7.06 -4.57
C GLU A 129 -14.75 -7.22 -5.84
N ASP A 130 -15.99 -7.79 -5.75
CA ASP A 130 -16.93 -7.88 -6.86
C ASP A 130 -17.30 -6.49 -7.39
N LYS A 131 -17.64 -5.57 -6.48
CA LYS A 131 -18.03 -4.19 -6.80
C LYS A 131 -16.85 -3.37 -7.33
N VAL A 132 -15.65 -3.65 -6.87
CA VAL A 132 -14.43 -3.07 -7.45
C VAL A 132 -14.22 -3.64 -8.85
N ALA A 133 -14.35 -4.96 -9.03
CA ALA A 133 -14.14 -5.65 -10.30
C ALA A 133 -15.11 -5.21 -11.38
N ASP A 134 -16.38 -4.98 -11.05
CA ASP A 134 -17.44 -4.58 -12.00
C ASP A 134 -17.53 -3.06 -12.23
N GLY A 135 -16.80 -2.25 -11.45
CA GLY A 135 -16.74 -0.80 -11.55
C GLY A 135 -17.76 -0.05 -10.70
N SER A 136 -18.59 -0.73 -9.94
CA SER A 136 -19.56 -0.08 -9.03
C SER A 136 -18.86 0.80 -7.99
N TYR A 137 -17.59 0.48 -7.64
CA TYR A 137 -16.75 1.22 -6.69
C TYR A 137 -15.71 2.14 -7.34
N ASP A 138 -15.88 2.53 -8.61
CA ASP A 138 -14.96 3.46 -9.28
C ASP A 138 -14.84 4.81 -8.57
N HIS A 139 -15.86 5.24 -7.85
CA HIS A 139 -15.81 6.47 -7.07
C HIS A 139 -14.84 6.34 -5.86
N LEU A 140 -14.73 5.16 -5.23
CA LEU A 140 -13.74 4.89 -4.18
C LEU A 140 -12.31 4.82 -4.75
N ILE A 141 -12.18 4.21 -5.93
CA ILE A 141 -10.89 4.19 -6.64
C ILE A 141 -10.45 5.63 -6.97
N ARG A 142 -11.35 6.49 -7.43
CA ARG A 142 -11.05 7.91 -7.69
C ARG A 142 -10.61 8.63 -6.42
N GLU A 143 -11.30 8.43 -5.29
CA GLU A 143 -10.90 9.02 -4.02
C GLU A 143 -9.47 8.59 -3.61
N LEU A 144 -9.11 7.31 -3.78
CA LEU A 144 -7.75 6.84 -3.54
C LEU A 144 -6.73 7.49 -4.49
N VAL A 145 -7.05 7.58 -5.77
CA VAL A 145 -6.19 8.20 -6.79
C VAL A 145 -5.96 9.68 -6.47
N ASP A 146 -7.02 10.41 -6.12
CA ASP A 146 -6.94 11.82 -5.75
C ASP A 146 -6.12 12.01 -4.48
N PHE A 147 -6.33 11.16 -3.48
CA PHE A 147 -5.54 11.17 -2.24
C PHE A 147 -4.03 11.00 -2.49
N VAL A 148 -3.63 10.05 -3.34
CA VAL A 148 -2.21 9.84 -3.67
C VAL A 148 -1.66 11.01 -4.50
N ARG A 149 -2.47 11.58 -5.39
CA ARG A 149 -2.11 12.74 -6.22
C ARG A 149 -1.88 14.00 -5.40
N ASP A 150 -2.72 14.22 -4.40
CA ASP A 150 -2.69 15.42 -3.56
C ASP A 150 -1.51 15.43 -2.56
N HIS A 151 -0.80 14.29 -2.42
CA HIS A 151 0.36 14.13 -1.55
C HIS A 151 1.60 13.61 -2.32
N PRO A 152 2.09 14.37 -3.32
CA PRO A 152 3.17 13.90 -4.20
C PRO A 152 4.53 13.73 -3.50
N GLU A 153 4.71 14.37 -2.34
CA GLU A 153 5.91 14.28 -1.52
C GLU A 153 6.04 12.96 -0.74
N HIS A 154 4.91 12.24 -0.54
CA HIS A 154 4.91 10.98 0.19
C HIS A 154 4.98 9.78 -0.75
N PRO A 155 5.91 8.82 -0.49
CA PRO A 155 5.87 7.51 -1.15
C PRO A 155 4.75 6.64 -0.57
N PHE A 156 3.95 6.03 -1.44
CA PHE A 156 2.90 5.10 -1.06
C PHE A 156 3.24 3.67 -1.48
N LEU A 157 3.18 2.73 -0.55
CA LEU A 157 3.10 1.30 -0.81
C LEU A 157 1.65 0.86 -0.66
N ILE A 158 0.98 0.57 -1.77
CA ILE A 158 -0.45 0.25 -1.77
C ILE A 158 -0.64 -1.26 -1.81
N ARG A 159 -1.03 -1.85 -0.69
CA ARG A 159 -1.29 -3.27 -0.49
C ARG A 159 -2.76 -3.56 -0.78
N ILE A 160 -3.04 -3.96 -2.02
CA ILE A 160 -4.40 -4.16 -2.51
C ILE A 160 -4.90 -5.53 -2.07
N GLY A 161 -5.99 -5.57 -1.32
CA GLY A 161 -6.59 -6.79 -0.82
C GLY A 161 -5.61 -7.64 -0.03
N TYR A 162 -5.10 -7.11 1.08
CA TYR A 162 -4.12 -7.77 1.92
C TYR A 162 -4.55 -9.19 2.32
N GLU A 163 -3.56 -10.09 2.46
CA GLU A 163 -3.80 -11.48 2.85
C GLU A 163 -4.91 -12.14 2.00
N PHE A 164 -4.77 -11.96 0.67
CA PHE A 164 -5.81 -12.30 -0.31
C PHE A 164 -6.27 -13.77 -0.24
N ASP A 165 -5.44 -14.67 0.22
CA ASP A 165 -5.67 -16.10 0.42
C ASP A 165 -6.25 -16.44 1.81
N GLY A 166 -6.38 -15.46 2.69
CA GLY A 166 -6.91 -15.65 4.04
C GLY A 166 -8.41 -15.90 4.04
N SER A 167 -8.85 -17.00 4.67
CA SER A 167 -10.27 -17.34 4.77
C SER A 167 -11.13 -16.31 5.51
N TRP A 168 -10.49 -15.38 6.23
CA TRP A 168 -11.16 -14.27 6.91
C TRP A 168 -11.54 -13.13 5.97
N ASN A 169 -10.87 -13.00 4.82
CA ASN A 169 -11.19 -12.03 3.78
C ASN A 169 -12.21 -12.56 2.79
N ASP A 170 -12.23 -13.88 2.54
CA ASP A 170 -13.18 -14.60 1.70
C ASP A 170 -13.32 -14.04 0.27
N TYR A 171 -12.18 -13.60 -0.32
CA TYR A 171 -12.17 -13.07 -1.69
C TYR A 171 -12.36 -14.16 -2.73
N ASP A 172 -13.23 -13.91 -3.73
CA ASP A 172 -13.30 -14.73 -4.93
C ASP A 172 -12.07 -14.47 -5.83
N PRO A 173 -11.22 -15.48 -6.12
CA PRO A 173 -9.98 -15.26 -6.85
C PRO A 173 -10.14 -14.56 -8.21
N PRO A 174 -11.08 -14.95 -9.10
CA PRO A 174 -11.33 -14.23 -10.35
C PRO A 174 -11.70 -12.76 -10.18
N ASN A 175 -12.53 -12.42 -9.21
CA ASN A 175 -12.96 -11.05 -8.96
C ASN A 175 -11.85 -10.24 -8.26
N PHE A 176 -11.12 -10.87 -7.33
CA PHE A 176 -9.94 -10.26 -6.73
C PHE A 176 -8.91 -9.82 -7.80
N ARG A 177 -8.57 -10.68 -8.77
CA ARG A 177 -7.64 -10.33 -9.86
C ARG A 177 -8.12 -9.12 -10.65
N LYS A 178 -9.40 -9.10 -11.03
CA LYS A 178 -9.99 -7.96 -11.76
C LYS A 178 -9.98 -6.68 -10.92
N ALA A 179 -10.33 -6.78 -9.64
CA ALA A 179 -10.31 -5.66 -8.71
C ALA A 179 -8.89 -5.10 -8.54
N PHE A 180 -7.91 -5.98 -8.33
CA PHE A 180 -6.51 -5.61 -8.24
C PHE A 180 -6.03 -4.86 -9.50
N GLN A 181 -6.26 -5.45 -10.68
CA GLN A 181 -5.90 -4.84 -11.97
C GLN A 181 -6.58 -3.49 -12.16
N ARG A 182 -7.87 -3.36 -11.80
CA ARG A 182 -8.62 -2.12 -11.96
C ARG A 182 -8.05 -0.98 -11.11
N ILE A 183 -7.70 -1.25 -9.86
CA ILE A 183 -7.06 -0.26 -8.97
C ILE A 183 -5.68 0.13 -9.53
N VAL A 184 -4.86 -0.86 -9.92
CA VAL A 184 -3.52 -0.60 -10.49
C VAL A 184 -3.61 0.26 -11.74
N MET A 185 -4.52 -0.07 -12.67
CA MET A 185 -4.72 0.69 -13.91
C MET A 185 -5.14 2.13 -13.62
N ALA A 186 -6.06 2.35 -12.70
CA ALA A 186 -6.50 3.71 -12.33
C ALA A 186 -5.35 4.57 -11.78
N LEU A 187 -4.47 4.00 -10.95
CA LEU A 187 -3.29 4.69 -10.43
C LEU A 187 -2.26 4.99 -11.55
N GLN A 188 -2.07 4.06 -12.49
CA GLN A 188 -1.17 4.23 -13.63
C GLN A 188 -1.69 5.26 -14.63
N ASP A 189 -2.97 5.20 -14.98
CA ASP A 189 -3.62 6.13 -15.93
C ASP A 189 -3.63 7.57 -15.41
N ALA A 190 -3.60 7.73 -14.08
CA ALA A 190 -3.43 9.03 -13.43
C ALA A 190 -1.99 9.57 -13.50
N ASN A 191 -1.04 8.83 -14.10
CA ASN A 191 0.38 9.17 -14.21
C ASN A 191 1.06 9.47 -12.87
N LEU A 192 0.64 8.81 -11.80
CA LEU A 192 1.24 8.96 -10.49
C LEU A 192 2.62 8.28 -10.44
N THR A 193 3.58 8.95 -9.80
CA THR A 193 4.97 8.44 -9.70
C THR A 193 5.37 8.10 -8.26
N ASN A 194 4.56 8.48 -7.29
CA ASN A 194 4.82 8.34 -5.86
C ASN A 194 4.16 7.10 -5.24
N PHE A 195 3.83 6.07 -6.02
CA PHE A 195 3.29 4.81 -5.50
C PHE A 195 4.01 3.57 -6.04
N ALA A 196 3.90 2.48 -5.31
CA ALA A 196 4.12 1.11 -5.76
C ALA A 196 3.04 0.19 -5.18
N THR A 197 2.67 -0.84 -5.92
CA THR A 197 1.68 -1.82 -5.45
C THR A 197 2.36 -2.97 -4.72
N VAL A 198 1.69 -3.51 -3.72
CA VAL A 198 2.14 -4.66 -2.92
C VAL A 198 1.13 -5.79 -3.07
N TYR A 199 1.62 -6.93 -3.53
CA TYR A 199 0.88 -8.18 -3.60
C TYR A 199 1.22 -9.00 -2.35
N ALA A 200 0.26 -9.22 -1.46
CA ALA A 200 0.52 -9.79 -0.15
C ALA A 200 -0.46 -10.91 0.20
N SER A 201 0.10 -12.12 0.35
CA SER A 201 -0.61 -13.27 0.90
C SER A 201 -0.53 -13.31 2.42
N SER A 202 -1.30 -14.19 3.03
CA SER A 202 -1.09 -14.62 4.42
C SER A 202 0.17 -15.48 4.56
N SER A 203 0.64 -15.68 5.79
CA SER A 203 1.84 -16.47 6.06
C SER A 203 1.69 -17.98 5.75
N GLY A 204 0.49 -18.43 5.46
CA GLY A 204 0.16 -19.83 5.19
C GLY A 204 -0.18 -20.16 3.73
N ALA A 205 -0.03 -19.21 2.81
CA ALA A 205 -0.36 -19.42 1.41
C ALA A 205 0.45 -20.56 0.76
N THR A 206 -0.23 -21.47 0.10
CA THR A 206 0.38 -22.50 -0.72
C THR A 206 0.67 -21.98 -2.14
N PRO A 207 1.60 -22.61 -2.90
CA PRO A 207 1.81 -22.24 -4.30
C PRO A 207 0.53 -22.25 -5.14
N GLN A 208 -0.36 -23.22 -4.91
CA GLN A 208 -1.64 -23.31 -5.61
C GLN A 208 -2.58 -22.14 -5.30
N GLN A 209 -2.57 -21.66 -4.07
CA GLN A 209 -3.33 -20.46 -3.70
C GLN A 209 -2.78 -19.22 -4.40
N PHE A 210 -1.43 -19.07 -4.46
CA PHE A 210 -0.84 -17.99 -5.24
C PHE A 210 -1.29 -18.00 -6.69
N GLU A 211 -1.27 -19.17 -7.36
CA GLU A 211 -1.69 -19.31 -8.75
C GLU A 211 -3.17 -18.94 -8.99
N GLN A 212 -4.03 -19.10 -8.00
CA GLN A 212 -5.44 -18.73 -8.11
C GLN A 212 -5.68 -17.23 -8.11
N TYR A 213 -4.82 -16.48 -7.43
CA TYR A 213 -4.94 -15.03 -7.25
C TYR A 213 -4.01 -14.22 -8.16
N ASP A 214 -3.12 -14.84 -8.94
CA ASP A 214 -2.16 -14.20 -9.85
C ASP A 214 -2.77 -13.78 -11.22
#